data_bc51104614982cdbdfe6f3e931cd397b
#
_entry.id   bc51104614982cdbdfe6f3e931cd397b
#
_cell.length_a   1.000
_cell.length_b   1.000
_cell.length_c   1.000
_cell.angle_alpha   90.00
_cell.angle_beta   90.00
_cell.angle_gamma   90.00
#
_symmetry.space_group_name_H-M   'P 1'
#
loop_
_entity.id
_entity.type
_entity.pdbx_description
1 polymer ?
#
loop_
_entity_poly.entity_id
_entity_poly.type
_entity_poly.pdbx_seq_one_letter_code
_entity_poly.pdbx_strand_id
1 'polypeptide(L)'
;MHPELKAHPAYFEKEVVQLADNVYQAFGFAASNVYMIIGDDGLIIVDTSETTVAAENILAEFRKITDQPIKTIILTHSHRDHVSGASVFAEGGNPEILASTGFSEDSLFVASNHPHPVKAMQVRTKRQFGIGLSYPNEIIGIGVGPGARPLKGMGAGALPPTRRIGDEGEKLSVHGIDLELVHAPGETPDHIVVWYADKKVLICGDNFYRSFPNLYPPRGTAYRDFDSWADTMDLLMGFGPEVLGPGHTKAVFGAEKIKSDLTDYRDAIRHIVDETRNGMDAGLTIDELAHRVKLPDHLAEKPHLREYYGRVDFSVRAYFVGTMGWFDGNPTSLSPLSPKA
;
A
#
# COMPACT_ATOMS: atom_id res chain seq x y z
N MET A 1 -16.30 -2.61 21.14
CA MET A 1 -15.46 -2.02 20.06
C MET A 1 -14.81 -0.75 20.59
N HIS A 2 -13.50 -0.58 20.36
CA HIS A 2 -12.78 0.62 20.79
C HIS A 2 -13.37 1.88 20.13
N PRO A 3 -13.54 3.01 20.89
CA PRO A 3 -14.17 4.22 20.34
C PRO A 3 -13.52 4.77 19.08
N GLU A 4 -12.18 4.79 19.00
CA GLU A 4 -11.46 5.24 17.81
C GLU A 4 -11.76 4.34 16.60
N LEU A 5 -11.79 3.01 16.76
CA LEU A 5 -12.13 2.10 15.67
C LEU A 5 -13.57 2.31 15.20
N LYS A 6 -14.49 2.64 16.13
CA LYS A 6 -15.88 2.95 15.78
C LYS A 6 -16.01 4.24 14.98
N ALA A 7 -15.17 5.24 15.26
CA ALA A 7 -15.17 6.53 14.55
C ALA A 7 -14.40 6.49 13.22
N HIS A 8 -13.49 5.53 13.07
CA HIS A 8 -12.58 5.45 11.91
C HIS A 8 -13.27 5.41 10.53
N PRO A 9 -14.43 4.75 10.34
CA PRO A 9 -15.13 4.75 9.04
C PRO A 9 -15.51 6.14 8.52
N ALA A 10 -15.82 7.08 9.38
CA ALA A 10 -16.15 8.45 8.99
C ALA A 10 -14.97 9.20 8.32
N TYR A 11 -13.76 8.73 8.50
CA TYR A 11 -12.59 9.27 7.82
C TYR A 11 -12.63 9.02 6.30
N PHE A 12 -13.29 7.94 5.84
CA PHE A 12 -13.31 7.50 4.44
C PHE A 12 -14.52 7.99 3.64
N GLU A 13 -14.98 9.21 3.89
CA GLU A 13 -15.98 9.85 3.03
C GLU A 13 -15.39 10.12 1.64
N LYS A 14 -16.17 9.83 0.59
CA LYS A 14 -15.74 9.98 -0.82
C LYS A 14 -15.46 11.43 -1.15
N GLU A 15 -14.29 11.69 -1.69
CA GLU A 15 -13.85 13.03 -2.05
C GLU A 15 -12.86 13.00 -3.22
N VAL A 16 -12.91 14.00 -4.10
CA VAL A 16 -11.83 14.31 -5.04
C VAL A 16 -11.10 15.52 -4.50
N VAL A 17 -9.88 15.31 -4.02
CA VAL A 17 -9.05 16.33 -3.40
C VAL A 17 -8.10 16.92 -4.44
N GLN A 18 -8.10 18.23 -4.62
CA GLN A 18 -7.08 18.90 -5.42
C GLN A 18 -5.79 19.05 -4.62
N LEU A 19 -4.71 18.46 -5.12
CA LEU A 19 -3.39 18.45 -4.47
C LEU A 19 -2.50 19.59 -4.96
N ALA A 20 -2.63 19.94 -6.23
CA ALA A 20 -2.00 21.07 -6.90
C ALA A 20 -2.91 21.52 -8.04
N ASP A 21 -2.54 22.58 -8.79
CA ASP A 21 -3.39 23.14 -9.86
C ASP A 21 -3.93 22.12 -10.84
N ASN A 22 -3.12 21.09 -11.13
CA ASN A 22 -3.41 20.05 -12.11
C ASN A 22 -3.30 18.61 -11.55
N VAL A 23 -3.24 18.43 -10.22
CA VAL A 23 -3.11 17.12 -9.56
C VAL A 23 -4.28 16.89 -8.63
N TYR A 24 -4.93 15.73 -8.78
CA TYR A 24 -6.13 15.34 -8.04
C TYR A 24 -6.00 13.95 -7.45
N GLN A 25 -6.53 13.74 -6.25
CA GLN A 25 -6.65 12.45 -5.56
C GLN A 25 -8.13 12.08 -5.46
N ALA A 26 -8.52 10.91 -5.97
CA ALA A 26 -9.81 10.30 -5.65
C ALA A 26 -9.66 9.45 -4.39
N PHE A 27 -10.31 9.86 -3.30
CA PHE A 27 -10.22 9.25 -1.98
C PHE A 27 -11.57 8.69 -1.50
N GLY A 28 -11.54 7.54 -0.81
CA GLY A 28 -12.74 6.96 -0.18
C GLY A 28 -13.70 6.21 -1.12
N PHE A 29 -13.37 6.08 -2.40
CA PHE A 29 -14.18 5.34 -3.39
C PHE A 29 -14.00 3.83 -3.29
N ALA A 30 -12.82 3.40 -2.87
CA ALA A 30 -12.38 2.02 -2.78
C ALA A 30 -11.36 1.83 -1.65
N ALA A 31 -10.66 0.70 -1.62
CA ALA A 31 -9.56 0.49 -0.67
C ALA A 31 -8.42 1.47 -0.94
N SER A 32 -7.98 1.57 -2.20
CA SER A 32 -6.88 2.41 -2.65
C SER A 32 -7.34 3.71 -3.28
N ASN A 33 -6.43 4.66 -3.35
CA ASN A 33 -6.59 5.93 -4.04
C ASN A 33 -6.25 5.80 -5.54
N VAL A 34 -6.74 6.75 -6.31
CA VAL A 34 -6.35 6.96 -7.71
C VAL A 34 -5.98 8.43 -7.87
N TYR A 35 -4.92 8.70 -8.62
CA TYR A 35 -4.50 10.07 -8.88
C TYR A 35 -4.65 10.41 -10.35
N MET A 36 -5.01 11.67 -10.62
CA MET A 36 -5.07 12.24 -11.96
C MET A 36 -4.14 13.45 -12.02
N ILE A 37 -3.26 13.49 -13.02
CA ILE A 37 -2.44 14.64 -13.37
C ILE A 37 -2.89 15.11 -14.75
N ILE A 38 -3.29 16.37 -14.86
CA ILE A 38 -3.73 17.00 -16.11
C ILE A 38 -2.51 17.59 -16.80
N GLY A 39 -2.18 17.07 -17.98
CA GLY A 39 -1.14 17.60 -18.86
C GLY A 39 -1.72 18.50 -19.96
N ASP A 40 -0.86 18.93 -20.89
CA ASP A 40 -1.24 19.84 -21.97
C ASP A 40 -2.21 19.20 -22.98
N ASP A 41 -2.02 17.90 -23.29
CA ASP A 41 -2.74 17.20 -24.34
C ASP A 41 -3.26 15.80 -23.91
N GLY A 42 -3.16 15.46 -22.62
CA GLY A 42 -3.61 14.18 -22.10
C GLY A 42 -3.44 14.04 -20.60
N LEU A 43 -4.15 13.05 -20.05
CA LEU A 43 -4.14 12.75 -18.63
C LEU A 43 -3.13 11.65 -18.32
N ILE A 44 -2.50 11.77 -17.14
CA ILE A 44 -1.72 10.73 -16.50
C ILE A 44 -2.54 10.25 -15.29
N ILE A 45 -2.81 8.95 -15.23
CA ILE A 45 -3.46 8.31 -14.09
C ILE A 45 -2.41 7.53 -13.30
N VAL A 46 -2.38 7.69 -11.98
CA VAL A 46 -1.51 6.89 -11.11
C VAL A 46 -2.38 6.00 -10.24
N ASP A 47 -2.17 4.69 -10.36
CA ASP A 47 -3.00 3.60 -9.88
C ASP A 47 -4.44 3.60 -10.45
N THR A 48 -5.17 2.49 -10.28
CA THR A 48 -6.45 2.30 -10.99
C THR A 48 -7.55 1.69 -10.14
N SER A 49 -7.36 1.65 -8.81
CA SER A 49 -8.35 1.12 -7.85
C SER A 49 -8.49 -0.41 -7.82
N GLU A 50 -9.27 -0.92 -6.85
CA GLU A 50 -9.43 -2.35 -6.55
C GLU A 50 -10.44 -3.09 -7.43
N THR A 51 -11.35 -2.35 -8.10
CA THR A 51 -12.41 -2.95 -8.92
C THR A 51 -12.76 -2.06 -10.11
N THR A 52 -13.30 -2.67 -11.18
CA THR A 52 -13.80 -1.91 -12.33
C THR A 52 -14.95 -0.97 -11.95
N VAL A 53 -15.84 -1.38 -11.05
CA VAL A 53 -16.95 -0.53 -10.58
C VAL A 53 -16.46 0.69 -9.79
N ALA A 54 -15.42 0.52 -8.97
CA ALA A 54 -14.82 1.66 -8.27
C ALA A 54 -14.12 2.61 -9.24
N ALA A 55 -13.40 2.06 -10.22
CA ALA A 55 -12.75 2.83 -11.28
C ALA A 55 -13.76 3.63 -12.13
N GLU A 56 -14.91 3.04 -12.50
CA GLU A 56 -16.01 3.73 -13.19
C GLU A 56 -16.53 4.93 -12.37
N ASN A 57 -16.73 4.75 -11.07
CA ASN A 57 -17.17 5.82 -10.18
C ASN A 57 -16.12 6.95 -10.08
N ILE A 58 -14.85 6.60 -9.98
CA ILE A 58 -13.74 7.56 -9.92
C ILE A 58 -13.61 8.31 -11.25
N LEU A 59 -13.64 7.60 -12.36
CA LEU A 59 -13.55 8.19 -13.70
C LEU A 59 -14.70 9.18 -13.94
N ALA A 60 -15.90 8.85 -13.50
CA ALA A 60 -17.06 9.75 -13.59
C ALA A 60 -16.85 11.07 -12.80
N GLU A 61 -16.16 11.03 -11.66
CA GLU A 61 -15.80 12.25 -10.94
C GLU A 61 -14.69 13.03 -11.66
N PHE A 62 -13.66 12.37 -12.16
CA PHE A 62 -12.59 13.01 -12.92
C PHE A 62 -13.12 13.66 -14.21
N ARG A 63 -14.11 13.06 -14.88
CA ARG A 63 -14.75 13.60 -16.07
C ARG A 63 -15.61 14.87 -15.82
N LYS A 64 -15.91 15.21 -14.55
CA LYS A 64 -16.47 16.51 -14.20
C LYS A 64 -15.43 17.65 -14.22
N ILE A 65 -14.13 17.28 -14.14
CA ILE A 65 -13.02 18.23 -14.11
C ILE A 65 -12.46 18.46 -15.52
N THR A 66 -12.33 17.39 -16.31
CA THR A 66 -11.72 17.47 -17.66
C THR A 66 -12.17 16.32 -18.56
N ASP A 67 -12.31 16.63 -19.86
CA ASP A 67 -12.62 15.66 -20.92
C ASP A 67 -11.38 15.19 -21.69
N GLN A 68 -10.19 15.60 -21.29
CA GLN A 68 -8.96 15.20 -21.96
C GLN A 68 -8.80 13.67 -22.01
N PRO A 69 -8.19 13.10 -23.08
CA PRO A 69 -7.98 11.67 -23.18
C PRO A 69 -6.95 11.18 -22.15
N ILE A 70 -7.16 10.01 -21.58
CA ILE A 70 -6.16 9.32 -20.77
C ILE A 70 -5.14 8.69 -21.72
N LYS A 71 -3.89 9.13 -21.61
CA LYS A 71 -2.79 8.68 -22.48
C LYS A 71 -1.72 7.89 -21.74
N THR A 72 -1.62 8.07 -20.42
CA THR A 72 -0.62 7.39 -19.60
C THR A 72 -1.25 6.88 -18.31
N ILE A 73 -0.93 5.65 -17.95
CA ILE A 73 -1.26 5.03 -16.66
C ILE A 73 0.04 4.61 -16.00
N ILE A 74 0.27 4.98 -14.75
CA ILE A 74 1.42 4.57 -13.96
C ILE A 74 0.92 3.68 -12.83
N LEU A 75 1.42 2.46 -12.72
CA LEU A 75 1.09 1.53 -11.66
C LEU A 75 2.23 1.54 -10.64
N THR A 76 1.93 1.96 -9.40
CA THR A 76 2.95 2.06 -8.36
C THR A 76 3.52 0.71 -7.97
N HIS A 77 2.68 -0.32 -7.92
CA HIS A 77 3.06 -1.71 -7.63
C HIS A 77 1.95 -2.67 -8.05
N SER A 78 2.21 -3.96 -7.96
CA SER A 78 1.35 -5.01 -8.53
C SER A 78 0.17 -5.47 -7.66
N HIS A 79 -0.09 -4.87 -6.50
CA HIS A 79 -1.26 -5.24 -5.70
C HIS A 79 -2.57 -4.96 -6.43
N ARG A 80 -3.54 -5.88 -6.27
CA ARG A 80 -4.80 -5.86 -7.03
C ARG A 80 -5.65 -4.62 -6.81
N ASP A 81 -5.58 -4.04 -5.65
CA ASP A 81 -6.31 -2.82 -5.32
C ASP A 81 -5.73 -1.57 -6.00
N HIS A 82 -4.58 -1.67 -6.64
CA HIS A 82 -3.98 -0.59 -7.42
C HIS A 82 -4.12 -0.77 -8.92
N VAL A 83 -4.36 -2.01 -9.41
CA VAL A 83 -4.28 -2.32 -10.84
C VAL A 83 -5.58 -2.78 -11.48
N SER A 84 -6.63 -3.06 -10.69
CA SER A 84 -7.83 -3.75 -11.18
C SER A 84 -8.76 -2.91 -12.04
N GLY A 85 -8.60 -1.60 -12.09
CA GLY A 85 -9.44 -0.70 -12.89
C GLY A 85 -8.79 -0.20 -14.19
N ALA A 86 -7.60 -0.67 -14.55
CA ALA A 86 -6.82 -0.14 -15.67
C ALA A 86 -7.60 -0.12 -17.00
N SER A 87 -8.39 -1.16 -17.29
CA SER A 87 -9.23 -1.21 -18.50
C SER A 87 -10.32 -0.15 -18.55
N VAL A 88 -10.80 0.32 -17.40
CA VAL A 88 -11.79 1.40 -17.32
C VAL A 88 -11.12 2.73 -17.67
N PHE A 89 -9.95 3.00 -17.09
CA PHE A 89 -9.20 4.22 -17.40
C PHE A 89 -8.63 4.22 -18.82
N ALA A 90 -8.43 3.05 -19.43
CA ALA A 90 -8.05 2.98 -20.85
C ALA A 90 -9.18 3.43 -21.79
N GLU A 91 -10.45 3.44 -21.38
CA GLU A 91 -11.63 3.93 -22.14
C GLU A 91 -11.71 3.38 -23.58
N GLY A 92 -11.21 2.16 -23.79
CA GLY A 92 -11.12 1.55 -25.14
C GLY A 92 -9.99 2.11 -26.01
N GLY A 93 -9.17 3.04 -25.50
CA GLY A 93 -7.93 3.51 -26.10
C GLY A 93 -6.74 2.60 -25.76
N ASN A 94 -5.56 3.04 -26.14
CA ASN A 94 -4.29 2.35 -25.87
C ASN A 94 -3.33 3.28 -25.09
N PRO A 95 -3.60 3.63 -23.84
CA PRO A 95 -2.67 4.42 -23.06
C PRO A 95 -1.35 3.66 -22.87
N GLU A 96 -0.24 4.37 -22.75
CA GLU A 96 0.99 3.78 -22.28
C GLU A 96 0.84 3.41 -20.80
N ILE A 97 1.13 2.16 -20.42
CA ILE A 97 1.03 1.66 -19.05
C ILE A 97 2.42 1.37 -18.53
N LEU A 98 2.85 2.16 -17.53
CA LEU A 98 4.16 2.08 -16.92
C LEU A 98 4.09 1.35 -15.59
N ALA A 99 5.05 0.45 -15.35
CA ALA A 99 5.26 -0.19 -14.06
C ALA A 99 6.72 -0.59 -13.91
N SER A 100 7.15 -0.96 -12.72
CA SER A 100 8.51 -1.49 -12.46
C SER A 100 8.80 -2.75 -13.30
N THR A 101 10.08 -3.01 -13.58
CA THR A 101 10.55 -4.29 -14.14
C THR A 101 10.17 -5.47 -13.26
N GLY A 102 10.09 -5.28 -11.94
CA GLY A 102 9.65 -6.30 -10.98
C GLY A 102 8.15 -6.53 -10.94
N PHE A 103 7.35 -5.74 -11.66
CA PHE A 103 5.89 -5.87 -11.69
C PHE A 103 5.46 -7.27 -12.13
N SER A 104 4.60 -7.90 -11.34
CA SER A 104 4.05 -9.23 -11.61
C SER A 104 2.53 -9.18 -11.71
N GLU A 105 1.99 -9.79 -12.77
CA GLU A 105 0.54 -10.02 -12.88
C GLU A 105 0.01 -10.92 -11.77
N ASP A 106 0.88 -11.71 -11.16
CA ASP A 106 0.60 -12.49 -9.95
C ASP A 106 0.91 -11.68 -8.69
N SER A 107 0.12 -10.65 -8.49
CA SER A 107 0.27 -9.59 -7.49
C SER A 107 0.38 -10.03 -6.02
N LEU A 108 0.26 -11.30 -5.72
CA LEU A 108 0.30 -11.79 -4.34
C LEU A 108 1.69 -12.28 -3.92
N PHE A 109 2.56 -12.60 -4.91
CA PHE A 109 3.89 -13.14 -4.68
C PHE A 109 4.89 -12.59 -5.70
N VAL A 110 5.03 -11.29 -5.75
CA VAL A 110 5.89 -10.55 -6.70
C VAL A 110 7.32 -11.11 -6.78
N ALA A 111 7.86 -11.61 -5.68
CA ALA A 111 9.20 -12.20 -5.63
C ALA A 111 9.24 -13.73 -5.76
N SER A 112 8.12 -14.38 -6.06
CA SER A 112 8.05 -15.86 -6.11
C SER A 112 8.03 -16.36 -7.53
N ASN A 113 9.02 -17.19 -7.88
CA ASN A 113 9.05 -17.93 -9.16
C ASN A 113 8.19 -19.21 -9.12
N HIS A 114 7.43 -19.43 -8.07
CA HIS A 114 6.61 -20.63 -7.89
C HIS A 114 5.13 -20.28 -7.81
N PRO A 115 4.25 -21.15 -8.33
CA PRO A 115 2.81 -20.99 -8.17
C PRO A 115 2.43 -20.92 -6.69
N HIS A 116 1.70 -19.90 -6.28
CA HIS A 116 1.22 -19.76 -4.92
C HIS A 116 -0.06 -20.60 -4.69
N PRO A 117 -0.39 -20.94 -3.44
CA PRO A 117 -1.57 -21.74 -3.12
C PRO A 117 -2.86 -20.92 -3.21
N VAL A 118 -3.38 -20.72 -4.43
CA VAL A 118 -4.51 -19.83 -4.76
C VAL A 118 -5.71 -19.99 -3.83
N LYS A 119 -6.13 -21.23 -3.57
CA LYS A 119 -7.30 -21.51 -2.70
C LYS A 119 -7.07 -21.08 -1.27
N ALA A 120 -5.88 -21.33 -0.72
CA ALA A 120 -5.53 -20.90 0.63
C ALA A 120 -5.50 -19.38 0.73
N MET A 121 -4.92 -18.71 -0.27
CA MET A 121 -4.88 -17.26 -0.35
C MET A 121 -6.28 -16.64 -0.43
N GLN A 122 -7.17 -17.17 -1.26
CA GLN A 122 -8.55 -16.71 -1.37
C GLN A 122 -9.30 -16.79 -0.04
N VAL A 123 -9.16 -17.90 0.69
CA VAL A 123 -9.78 -18.08 2.02
C VAL A 123 -9.24 -17.06 3.02
N ARG A 124 -7.91 -16.87 3.04
CA ARG A 124 -7.25 -15.94 3.98
C ARG A 124 -7.57 -14.48 3.65
N THR A 125 -7.57 -14.11 2.36
CA THR A 125 -7.96 -12.77 1.88
C THR A 125 -9.41 -12.47 2.27
N LYS A 126 -10.33 -13.44 2.05
CA LYS A 126 -11.73 -13.29 2.47
C LYS A 126 -11.86 -12.99 3.96
N ARG A 127 -11.07 -13.66 4.81
CA ARG A 127 -11.08 -13.45 6.26
C ARG A 127 -10.44 -12.12 6.66
N GLN A 128 -9.31 -11.75 6.07
CA GLN A 128 -8.62 -10.50 6.40
C GLN A 128 -9.46 -9.28 6.05
N PHE A 129 -10.09 -9.27 4.87
CA PHE A 129 -10.85 -8.11 4.38
C PHE A 129 -12.35 -8.20 4.62
N GLY A 130 -12.83 -9.21 5.37
CA GLY A 130 -14.25 -9.36 5.67
C GLY A 130 -15.14 -9.52 4.45
N ILE A 131 -14.63 -10.12 3.35
CA ILE A 131 -15.38 -10.28 2.11
C ILE A 131 -16.60 -11.17 2.33
N GLY A 132 -17.78 -10.62 2.12
CA GLY A 132 -19.06 -11.28 2.34
C GLY A 132 -19.70 -10.95 3.68
N LEU A 133 -19.06 -10.12 4.50
CA LEU A 133 -19.68 -9.54 5.69
C LEU A 133 -20.50 -8.29 5.31
N SER A 134 -21.59 -8.07 6.03
CA SER A 134 -22.50 -6.94 5.80
C SER A 134 -22.02 -5.67 6.51
N TYR A 135 -21.99 -4.56 5.77
CA TYR A 135 -21.76 -3.23 6.34
C TYR A 135 -23.08 -2.60 6.76
N PRO A 136 -23.18 -1.88 7.89
CA PRO A 136 -22.14 -1.65 8.92
C PRO A 136 -22.16 -2.66 10.08
N ASN A 137 -22.98 -3.72 10.00
CA ASN A 137 -23.29 -4.56 11.15
C ASN A 137 -22.16 -5.54 11.51
N GLU A 138 -21.51 -6.13 10.50
CA GLU A 138 -20.48 -7.15 10.69
C GLU A 138 -19.07 -6.63 10.34
N ILE A 139 -18.97 -5.61 9.46
CA ILE A 139 -17.73 -4.93 9.12
C ILE A 139 -17.98 -3.42 9.07
N ILE A 140 -17.05 -2.62 9.62
CA ILE A 140 -17.13 -1.15 9.62
C ILE A 140 -16.08 -0.50 8.70
N GLY A 141 -15.00 -1.20 8.39
CA GLY A 141 -13.90 -0.73 7.54
C GLY A 141 -12.86 -1.83 7.39
N ILE A 142 -11.88 -1.59 6.54
CA ILE A 142 -10.74 -2.49 6.35
C ILE A 142 -9.42 -1.92 6.92
N GLY A 143 -9.53 -0.88 7.74
CA GLY A 143 -8.40 -0.21 8.37
C GLY A 143 -7.77 0.88 7.49
N VAL A 144 -7.57 0.62 6.21
CA VAL A 144 -7.00 1.56 5.22
C VAL A 144 -8.00 1.96 4.13
N GLY A 145 -9.26 1.57 4.26
CA GLY A 145 -10.32 1.91 3.32
C GLY A 145 -11.72 1.72 3.92
N PRO A 146 -12.76 2.18 3.20
CA PRO A 146 -14.13 2.12 3.66
C PRO A 146 -14.66 0.68 3.77
N GLY A 147 -15.59 0.46 4.71
CA GLY A 147 -16.31 -0.81 4.82
C GLY A 147 -17.35 -1.02 3.69
N ALA A 148 -18.02 0.06 3.30
CA ALA A 148 -18.95 0.08 2.19
C ALA A 148 -18.23 0.47 0.90
N ARG A 149 -17.76 -0.52 0.15
CA ARG A 149 -17.08 -0.31 -1.14
C ARG A 149 -17.51 -1.35 -2.17
N PRO A 150 -17.45 -1.05 -3.48
CA PRO A 150 -17.79 -2.02 -4.51
C PRO A 150 -16.71 -3.11 -4.58
N LEU A 151 -17.12 -4.37 -4.52
CA LEU A 151 -16.22 -5.54 -4.66
C LEU A 151 -16.39 -6.24 -6.02
N LYS A 152 -17.41 -5.87 -6.81
CA LYS A 152 -17.65 -6.43 -8.14
C LYS A 152 -16.57 -5.96 -9.11
N GLY A 153 -15.97 -6.90 -9.84
CA GLY A 153 -14.94 -6.61 -10.83
C GLY A 153 -13.52 -6.56 -10.26
N MET A 154 -13.31 -7.03 -9.02
CA MET A 154 -11.96 -7.13 -8.44
C MET A 154 -11.04 -7.99 -9.32
N GLY A 155 -9.92 -7.42 -9.76
CA GLY A 155 -8.95 -8.05 -10.66
C GLY A 155 -9.39 -8.20 -12.12
N ALA A 156 -10.64 -7.84 -12.47
CA ALA A 156 -11.16 -8.08 -13.80
C ALA A 156 -10.67 -7.09 -14.88
N GLY A 157 -10.30 -5.89 -14.48
CA GLY A 157 -9.89 -4.82 -15.40
C GLY A 157 -8.37 -4.55 -15.40
N ALA A 158 -7.56 -5.42 -14.82
CA ALA A 158 -6.11 -5.28 -14.88
C ALA A 158 -5.61 -5.40 -16.32
N LEU A 159 -4.67 -4.53 -16.69
CA LEU A 159 -3.98 -4.57 -17.98
C LEU A 159 -2.48 -4.74 -17.75
N PRO A 160 -1.78 -5.47 -18.63
CA PRO A 160 -0.34 -5.62 -18.53
C PRO A 160 0.37 -4.28 -18.80
N PRO A 161 1.52 -4.01 -18.15
CA PRO A 161 2.36 -2.87 -18.49
C PRO A 161 2.83 -2.96 -19.94
N THR A 162 2.79 -1.83 -20.67
CA THR A 162 3.34 -1.70 -22.02
C THR A 162 4.81 -1.26 -21.99
N ARG A 163 5.23 -0.64 -20.87
CA ARG A 163 6.60 -0.20 -20.64
C ARG A 163 7.00 -0.48 -19.19
N ARG A 164 8.24 -0.89 -18.99
CA ARG A 164 8.79 -1.23 -17.67
C ARG A 164 9.92 -0.29 -17.30
N ILE A 165 9.90 0.17 -16.05
CA ILE A 165 10.88 1.07 -15.44
C ILE A 165 11.88 0.23 -14.66
N GLY A 166 13.18 0.42 -14.92
CA GLY A 166 14.25 -0.28 -14.20
C GLY A 166 14.47 0.25 -12.78
N ASP A 167 15.32 -0.44 -12.02
CA ASP A 167 15.62 -0.09 -10.64
C ASP A 167 16.35 1.25 -10.50
N GLU A 168 17.00 1.73 -11.56
CA GLU A 168 17.61 3.07 -11.63
C GLU A 168 16.60 4.21 -11.71
N GLY A 169 15.32 3.87 -11.91
CA GLY A 169 14.26 4.86 -12.11
C GLY A 169 14.32 5.52 -13.48
N GLU A 170 13.45 6.47 -13.73
CA GLU A 170 13.37 7.17 -15.02
C GLU A 170 12.79 8.59 -14.87
N LYS A 171 13.40 9.54 -15.60
CA LYS A 171 12.80 10.87 -15.82
C LYS A 171 11.90 10.80 -17.05
N LEU A 172 10.65 11.17 -16.87
CA LEU A 172 9.59 11.05 -17.86
C LEU A 172 9.04 12.45 -18.20
N SER A 173 9.16 12.85 -19.48
CA SER A 173 8.51 14.08 -19.99
C SER A 173 7.37 13.67 -20.91
N VAL A 174 6.14 13.78 -20.43
CA VAL A 174 4.92 13.40 -21.17
C VAL A 174 3.82 14.40 -20.97
N HIS A 175 3.11 14.73 -22.03
CA HIS A 175 1.95 15.64 -21.99
C HIS A 175 2.28 17.03 -21.38
N GLY A 176 3.52 17.53 -21.58
CA GLY A 176 3.98 18.78 -20.95
C GLY A 176 4.29 18.66 -19.45
N ILE A 177 4.32 17.46 -18.89
CA ILE A 177 4.61 17.22 -17.49
C ILE A 177 5.93 16.47 -17.35
N ASP A 178 6.81 16.98 -16.49
CA ASP A 178 8.07 16.32 -16.11
C ASP A 178 7.91 15.59 -14.79
N LEU A 179 8.04 14.29 -14.82
CA LEU A 179 7.96 13.40 -13.67
C LEU A 179 9.27 12.63 -13.49
N GLU A 180 9.50 12.19 -12.27
CA GLU A 180 10.57 11.26 -11.95
C GLU A 180 9.93 10.00 -11.33
N LEU A 181 10.11 8.85 -12.01
CA LEU A 181 9.66 7.55 -11.52
C LEU A 181 10.84 6.89 -10.83
N VAL A 182 10.73 6.61 -9.54
CA VAL A 182 11.86 6.11 -8.75
C VAL A 182 11.50 4.79 -8.11
N HIS A 183 12.38 3.80 -8.26
CA HIS A 183 12.24 2.52 -7.56
C HIS A 183 12.40 2.74 -6.05
N ALA A 184 11.41 2.31 -5.30
CA ALA A 184 11.28 2.57 -3.88
C ALA A 184 10.68 1.34 -3.18
N PRO A 185 11.47 0.25 -3.03
CA PRO A 185 10.99 -1.00 -2.44
C PRO A 185 10.57 -0.78 -0.99
N GLY A 186 9.42 -1.34 -0.62
CA GLY A 186 8.85 -1.19 0.72
C GLY A 186 7.77 -2.22 0.93
N GLU A 187 6.50 -1.87 0.77
CA GLU A 187 5.43 -2.86 0.89
C GLU A 187 5.61 -4.02 -0.10
N THR A 188 6.11 -3.73 -1.29
CA THR A 188 6.50 -4.73 -2.30
C THR A 188 7.86 -4.38 -2.91
N PRO A 189 8.60 -5.37 -3.45
CA PRO A 189 9.90 -5.12 -4.07
C PRO A 189 9.78 -4.43 -5.43
N ASP A 190 8.63 -4.44 -6.08
CA ASP A 190 8.37 -3.81 -7.38
C ASP A 190 7.85 -2.37 -7.27
N HIS A 191 7.87 -1.80 -6.07
CA HIS A 191 7.26 -0.50 -5.82
C HIS A 191 8.03 0.65 -6.47
N ILE A 192 7.31 1.54 -7.17
CA ILE A 192 7.82 2.81 -7.67
C ILE A 192 7.01 3.97 -7.08
N VAL A 193 7.65 5.11 -6.93
CA VAL A 193 7.01 6.36 -6.55
C VAL A 193 7.07 7.36 -7.70
N VAL A 194 6.12 8.29 -7.72
CA VAL A 194 6.00 9.32 -8.76
C VAL A 194 6.29 10.68 -8.12
N TRP A 195 7.40 11.28 -8.50
CA TRP A 195 7.79 12.60 -8.06
C TRP A 195 7.50 13.65 -9.13
N TYR A 196 6.66 14.63 -8.79
CA TYR A 196 6.38 15.81 -9.61
C TYR A 196 7.04 17.03 -8.97
N ALA A 197 8.29 17.30 -9.39
CA ALA A 197 9.18 18.28 -8.77
C ALA A 197 8.61 19.70 -8.81
N ASP A 198 8.05 20.13 -9.94
CA ASP A 198 7.50 21.47 -10.13
C ASP A 198 6.37 21.82 -9.16
N LYS A 199 5.61 20.81 -8.74
CA LYS A 199 4.50 20.96 -7.78
C LYS A 199 4.85 20.43 -6.38
N LYS A 200 6.06 19.88 -6.20
CA LYS A 200 6.49 19.22 -4.96
C LYS A 200 5.50 18.19 -4.44
N VAL A 201 4.88 17.47 -5.37
CA VAL A 201 3.93 16.37 -5.09
C VAL A 201 4.65 15.05 -5.24
N LEU A 202 4.63 14.23 -4.20
CA LEU A 202 5.15 12.86 -4.22
C LEU A 202 4.00 11.88 -4.03
N ILE A 203 3.71 11.07 -5.04
CA ILE A 203 2.75 9.97 -4.94
C ILE A 203 3.54 8.71 -4.58
N CYS A 204 3.37 8.21 -3.36
CA CYS A 204 4.24 7.19 -2.79
C CYS A 204 3.60 5.79 -2.72
N GLY A 205 2.39 5.60 -3.30
CA GLY A 205 1.70 4.32 -3.22
C GLY A 205 1.59 3.82 -1.77
N ASP A 206 1.77 2.52 -1.57
CA ASP A 206 1.61 1.87 -0.27
C ASP A 206 2.85 1.95 0.64
N ASN A 207 3.89 2.67 0.21
CA ASN A 207 5.04 2.90 1.09
C ASN A 207 4.68 3.74 2.32
N PHE A 208 3.62 4.55 2.23
CA PHE A 208 3.05 5.24 3.38
C PHE A 208 1.52 5.28 3.31
N TYR A 209 0.87 5.15 4.45
CA TYR A 209 -0.55 5.45 4.71
C TYR A 209 -0.74 5.68 6.21
N ARG A 210 -1.84 6.35 6.61
CA ARG A 210 -2.09 6.73 8.00
C ARG A 210 -2.63 5.57 8.84
N SER A 211 -1.85 4.51 8.93
CA SER A 211 -1.98 3.36 9.81
C SER A 211 -0.60 2.76 10.01
N PHE A 212 -0.40 1.97 11.07
CA PHE A 212 0.85 1.22 11.24
C PHE A 212 1.14 0.39 9.97
N PRO A 213 2.41 0.36 9.48
CA PRO A 213 2.75 -0.33 8.23
C PRO A 213 2.39 -1.81 8.26
N ASN A 214 1.84 -2.29 7.16
CA ASN A 214 1.45 -3.69 7.03
C ASN A 214 2.67 -4.57 6.67
N LEU A 215 3.60 -4.66 7.62
CA LEU A 215 4.82 -5.45 7.45
C LEU A 215 4.53 -6.95 7.27
N TYR A 216 3.35 -7.40 7.69
CA TYR A 216 2.85 -8.75 7.41
C TYR A 216 1.32 -8.80 7.32
N PRO A 217 0.75 -9.01 6.14
CA PRO A 217 -0.68 -9.26 5.99
C PRO A 217 -1.05 -10.71 6.34
N PRO A 218 -2.06 -10.97 7.21
CA PRO A 218 -2.48 -12.33 7.58
C PRO A 218 -2.94 -13.21 6.41
N ARG A 219 -3.31 -12.60 5.27
CA ARG A 219 -3.60 -13.36 4.04
C ARG A 219 -2.41 -14.14 3.52
N GLY A 220 -1.22 -13.69 3.87
CA GLY A 220 0.06 -14.21 3.38
C GLY A 220 0.68 -13.31 2.31
N THR A 221 1.99 -13.31 2.29
CA THR A 221 2.84 -12.55 1.37
C THR A 221 4.22 -13.20 1.29
N ALA A 222 5.01 -12.87 0.28
CA ALA A 222 6.46 -13.02 0.37
C ALA A 222 6.99 -12.18 1.56
N TYR A 223 8.18 -12.49 2.05
CA TYR A 223 8.80 -11.67 3.08
C TYR A 223 8.95 -10.24 2.57
N ARG A 224 8.48 -9.28 3.35
CA ARG A 224 8.70 -7.86 3.12
C ARG A 224 9.99 -7.47 3.79
N ASP A 225 10.89 -6.83 3.07
CA ASP A 225 12.16 -6.38 3.64
C ASP A 225 11.92 -5.11 4.48
N PHE A 226 12.00 -5.26 5.81
CA PHE A 226 11.74 -4.19 6.75
C PHE A 226 12.80 -3.10 6.69
N ASP A 227 14.07 -3.49 6.52
CA ASP A 227 15.18 -2.54 6.43
C ASP A 227 15.05 -1.70 5.15
N SER A 228 14.79 -2.34 4.00
CA SER A 228 14.53 -1.64 2.74
C SER A 228 13.33 -0.69 2.83
N TRP A 229 12.24 -1.09 3.52
CA TRP A 229 11.10 -0.20 3.67
C TRP A 229 11.41 1.01 4.56
N ALA A 230 12.18 0.82 5.64
CA ALA A 230 12.64 1.93 6.48
C ALA A 230 13.56 2.89 5.71
N ASP A 231 14.48 2.36 4.88
CA ASP A 231 15.37 3.17 4.04
C ASP A 231 14.60 3.92 2.95
N THR A 232 13.52 3.33 2.43
CA THR A 232 12.61 4.03 1.51
C THR A 232 11.97 5.25 2.17
N MET A 233 11.67 5.25 3.47
CA MET A 233 11.19 6.48 4.13
C MET A 233 12.23 7.60 4.09
N ASP A 234 13.52 7.27 4.26
CA ASP A 234 14.60 8.26 4.10
C ASP A 234 14.70 8.77 2.65
N LEU A 235 14.52 7.89 1.66
CA LEU A 235 14.44 8.27 0.25
C LEU A 235 13.29 9.25 -0.01
N LEU A 236 12.07 8.95 0.49
CA LEU A 236 10.90 9.83 0.31
C LEU A 236 11.11 11.20 0.94
N MET A 237 11.71 11.27 2.13
CA MET A 237 12.08 12.53 2.78
C MET A 237 13.10 13.33 1.97
N GLY A 238 14.00 12.65 1.26
CA GLY A 238 15.04 13.26 0.42
C GLY A 238 14.48 14.11 -0.73
N PHE A 239 13.27 13.84 -1.24
CA PHE A 239 12.60 14.67 -2.24
C PHE A 239 12.13 16.02 -1.70
N GLY A 240 11.92 16.16 -0.40
CA GLY A 240 11.38 17.36 0.22
C GLY A 240 9.96 17.73 -0.25
N PRO A 241 9.01 16.76 -0.28
CA PRO A 241 7.67 17.01 -0.79
C PRO A 241 6.91 18.00 0.11
N GLU A 242 6.08 18.84 -0.52
CA GLU A 242 5.09 19.69 0.17
C GLU A 242 3.71 19.04 0.20
N VAL A 243 3.50 18.04 -0.68
CA VAL A 243 2.31 17.19 -0.71
C VAL A 243 2.73 15.74 -0.88
N LEU A 244 2.26 14.87 0.01
CA LEU A 244 2.45 13.41 -0.06
C LEU A 244 1.12 12.74 -0.38
N GLY A 245 1.08 12.01 -1.50
CA GLY A 245 -0.07 11.23 -1.96
C GLY A 245 0.11 9.73 -1.64
N PRO A 246 -0.50 9.21 -0.58
CA PRO A 246 -0.39 7.79 -0.21
C PRO A 246 -1.31 6.89 -1.05
N GLY A 247 -0.98 5.60 -1.15
CA GLY A 247 -1.82 4.59 -1.82
C GLY A 247 -3.20 4.41 -1.16
N HIS A 248 -3.24 4.57 0.14
CA HIS A 248 -4.44 4.61 0.97
C HIS A 248 -4.45 5.88 1.81
N THR A 249 -5.62 6.25 2.35
CA THR A 249 -5.81 7.43 3.20
C THR A 249 -5.68 8.77 2.45
N LYS A 250 -6.00 9.88 3.12
CA LYS A 250 -5.92 11.22 2.52
C LYS A 250 -4.49 11.67 2.36
N ALA A 251 -4.23 12.50 1.37
CA ALA A 251 -2.97 13.18 1.18
C ALA A 251 -2.54 13.97 2.41
N VAL A 252 -1.23 14.09 2.62
CA VAL A 252 -0.62 14.86 3.69
C VAL A 252 -0.02 16.12 3.09
N PHE A 253 -0.32 17.27 3.71
CA PHE A 253 0.15 18.58 3.26
C PHE A 253 1.13 19.19 4.26
N GLY A 254 2.15 19.87 3.74
CA GLY A 254 3.17 20.60 4.49
C GLY A 254 4.44 19.77 4.72
N ALA A 255 5.57 20.33 4.23
CA ALA A 255 6.87 19.65 4.23
C ALA A 255 7.30 19.13 5.61
N GLU A 256 7.17 19.97 6.66
CA GLU A 256 7.56 19.60 8.03
C GLU A 256 6.69 18.45 8.58
N LYS A 257 5.37 18.50 8.29
CA LYS A 257 4.46 17.42 8.72
C LYS A 257 4.78 16.11 8.01
N ILE A 258 5.00 16.15 6.69
CA ILE A 258 5.36 14.97 5.89
C ILE A 258 6.67 14.37 6.42
N LYS A 259 7.68 15.22 6.62
CA LYS A 259 8.95 14.78 7.19
C LYS A 259 8.78 14.12 8.56
N SER A 260 7.96 14.73 9.44
CA SER A 260 7.66 14.15 10.76
C SER A 260 6.94 12.81 10.64
N ASP A 261 5.89 12.71 9.82
CA ASP A 261 5.10 11.48 9.66
C ASP A 261 5.96 10.35 9.06
N LEU A 262 6.81 10.63 8.06
CA LEU A 262 7.73 9.66 7.47
C LEU A 262 8.85 9.24 8.44
N THR A 263 9.36 10.17 9.26
CA THR A 263 10.33 9.88 10.32
C THR A 263 9.73 8.92 11.34
N ASP A 264 8.53 9.22 11.85
CA ASP A 264 7.82 8.35 12.81
C ASP A 264 7.57 6.94 12.22
N TYR A 265 7.24 6.87 10.92
CA TYR A 265 6.97 5.61 10.21
C TYR A 265 8.25 4.77 10.08
N ARG A 266 9.36 5.38 9.64
CA ARG A 266 10.69 4.77 9.61
C ARG A 266 11.12 4.26 10.97
N ASP A 267 11.01 5.10 11.98
CA ASP A 267 11.48 4.80 13.34
C ASP A 267 10.64 3.69 13.97
N ALA A 268 9.34 3.62 13.66
CA ALA A 268 8.49 2.50 14.07
C ALA A 268 8.95 1.17 13.45
N ILE A 269 9.29 1.16 12.15
CA ILE A 269 9.80 -0.05 11.47
C ILE A 269 11.14 -0.46 12.09
N ARG A 270 12.09 0.47 12.20
CA ARG A 270 13.43 0.19 12.77
C ARG A 270 13.34 -0.29 14.22
N HIS A 271 12.46 0.29 15.02
CA HIS A 271 12.22 -0.17 16.39
C HIS A 271 11.76 -1.64 16.45
N ILE A 272 10.84 -2.06 15.55
CA ILE A 272 10.40 -3.47 15.49
C ILE A 272 11.58 -4.38 15.12
N VAL A 273 12.40 -3.98 14.16
CA VAL A 273 13.61 -4.73 13.77
C VAL A 273 14.56 -4.90 14.93
N ASP A 274 14.92 -3.79 15.58
CA ASP A 274 15.94 -3.77 16.65
C ASP A 274 15.47 -4.53 17.89
N GLU A 275 14.25 -4.29 18.37
CA GLU A 275 13.71 -4.97 19.55
C GLU A 275 13.50 -6.48 19.30
N THR A 276 13.08 -6.84 18.09
CA THR A 276 12.94 -8.27 17.75
C THR A 276 14.31 -8.94 17.68
N ARG A 277 15.29 -8.32 17.02
CA ARG A 277 16.67 -8.83 16.92
C ARG A 277 17.32 -8.98 18.29
N ASN A 278 17.24 -7.94 19.12
CA ASN A 278 17.79 -7.96 20.49
C ASN A 278 17.17 -9.07 21.33
N GLY A 279 15.86 -9.28 21.20
CA GLY A 279 15.19 -10.34 21.91
C GLY A 279 15.53 -11.75 21.39
N MET A 280 15.73 -11.91 20.08
CA MET A 280 16.25 -13.16 19.49
C MET A 280 17.62 -13.49 20.02
N ASP A 281 18.54 -12.52 20.08
CA ASP A 281 19.88 -12.67 20.64
C ASP A 281 19.85 -13.01 22.15
N ALA A 282 18.82 -12.54 22.86
CA ALA A 282 18.56 -12.91 24.25
C ALA A 282 17.88 -14.29 24.43
N GLY A 283 17.62 -15.02 23.34
CA GLY A 283 17.02 -16.35 23.35
C GLY A 283 15.51 -16.37 23.59
N LEU A 284 14.81 -15.25 23.37
CA LEU A 284 13.35 -15.22 23.49
C LEU A 284 12.68 -15.95 22.33
N THR A 285 11.60 -16.65 22.63
CA THR A 285 10.76 -17.30 21.63
C THR A 285 9.93 -16.29 20.82
N ILE A 286 9.47 -16.70 19.66
CA ILE A 286 8.60 -15.87 18.80
C ILE A 286 7.33 -15.40 19.52
N ASP A 287 6.77 -16.22 20.41
CA ASP A 287 5.58 -15.87 21.19
C ASP A 287 5.89 -14.85 22.29
N GLU A 288 6.99 -15.02 23.01
CA GLU A 288 7.45 -14.04 23.99
C GLU A 288 7.74 -12.70 23.35
N LEU A 289 8.41 -12.67 22.20
CA LEU A 289 8.71 -11.46 21.45
C LEU A 289 7.43 -10.75 20.99
N ALA A 290 6.48 -11.47 20.40
CA ALA A 290 5.21 -10.90 19.94
C ALA A 290 4.38 -10.27 21.08
N HIS A 291 4.54 -10.75 22.32
CA HIS A 291 3.91 -10.15 23.49
C HIS A 291 4.70 -8.98 24.07
N ARG A 292 6.02 -9.05 24.03
CA ARG A 292 6.93 -8.09 24.67
C ARG A 292 7.17 -6.84 23.85
N VAL A 293 7.41 -7.00 22.54
CA VAL A 293 7.73 -5.86 21.66
C VAL A 293 6.49 -4.98 21.48
N LYS A 294 6.64 -3.71 21.81
CA LYS A 294 5.61 -2.66 21.69
C LYS A 294 6.28 -1.40 21.14
N LEU A 295 5.52 -0.58 20.43
CA LEU A 295 6.01 0.76 20.12
C LEU A 295 6.21 1.57 21.42
N PRO A 296 7.26 2.39 21.49
CA PRO A 296 7.41 3.36 22.57
C PRO A 296 6.26 4.39 22.52
N ASP A 297 5.90 4.97 23.66
CA ASP A 297 4.72 5.83 23.81
C ASP A 297 4.67 6.96 22.78
N HIS A 298 5.81 7.60 22.51
CA HIS A 298 5.87 8.71 21.55
C HIS A 298 5.56 8.31 20.10
N LEU A 299 5.66 7.03 19.74
CA LEU A 299 5.24 6.46 18.45
C LEU A 299 3.84 5.85 18.55
N ALA A 300 3.55 5.12 19.63
CA ALA A 300 2.26 4.45 19.83
C ALA A 300 1.08 5.41 19.85
N GLU A 301 1.29 6.65 20.31
CA GLU A 301 0.25 7.69 20.37
C GLU A 301 0.02 8.41 19.04
N LYS A 302 0.88 8.20 18.04
CA LYS A 302 0.77 8.88 16.74
C LYS A 302 -0.46 8.39 15.96
N PRO A 303 -1.31 9.30 15.45
CA PRO A 303 -2.53 8.91 14.72
C PRO A 303 -2.25 8.10 13.45
N HIS A 304 -1.10 8.33 12.80
CA HIS A 304 -0.68 7.63 11.59
C HIS A 304 0.05 6.31 11.85
N LEU A 305 0.23 5.92 13.13
CA LEU A 305 0.79 4.63 13.54
C LEU A 305 -0.20 3.75 14.30
N ARG A 306 -1.50 4.12 14.32
CA ARG A 306 -2.54 3.26 14.91
C ARG A 306 -2.65 1.93 14.15
N GLU A 307 -2.79 0.84 14.88
CA GLU A 307 -2.86 -0.52 14.33
C GLU A 307 -4.23 -0.85 13.72
N TYR A 308 -4.72 0.01 12.80
CA TYR A 308 -5.98 -0.24 12.09
C TYR A 308 -5.85 -1.32 11.01
N TYR A 309 -4.64 -1.52 10.47
CA TYR A 309 -4.35 -2.45 9.39
C TYR A 309 -3.13 -3.32 9.69
N GLY A 310 -1.92 -2.79 9.63
CA GLY A 310 -0.72 -3.45 10.11
C GLY A 310 -0.72 -3.57 11.63
N ARG A 311 0.05 -4.53 12.17
CA ARG A 311 0.15 -4.77 13.62
C ARG A 311 1.59 -5.07 14.03
N VAL A 312 1.96 -4.60 15.21
CA VAL A 312 3.29 -4.83 15.79
C VAL A 312 3.56 -6.32 16.00
N ASP A 313 2.62 -7.03 16.64
CA ASP A 313 2.78 -8.47 16.93
C ASP A 313 2.87 -9.34 15.67
N PHE A 314 2.16 -8.99 14.60
CA PHE A 314 2.29 -9.68 13.31
C PHE A 314 3.63 -9.40 12.66
N SER A 315 4.12 -8.18 12.76
CA SER A 315 5.42 -7.76 12.23
C SER A 315 6.57 -8.46 12.92
N VAL A 316 6.55 -8.55 14.25
CA VAL A 316 7.54 -9.29 15.04
C VAL A 316 7.63 -10.75 14.59
N ARG A 317 6.48 -11.43 14.44
CA ARG A 317 6.43 -12.81 13.96
C ARG A 317 6.99 -12.93 12.53
N ALA A 318 6.66 -12.00 11.67
CA ALA A 318 7.12 -12.02 10.28
C ALA A 318 8.64 -11.79 10.20
N TYR A 319 9.17 -10.84 10.98
CA TYR A 319 10.60 -10.60 11.04
C TYR A 319 11.36 -11.82 11.55
N PHE A 320 10.90 -12.42 12.67
CA PHE A 320 11.50 -13.64 13.23
C PHE A 320 11.56 -14.76 12.19
N VAL A 321 10.42 -15.07 11.57
CA VAL A 321 10.34 -16.16 10.58
C VAL A 321 11.13 -15.82 9.32
N GLY A 322 11.15 -14.58 8.89
CA GLY A 322 11.88 -14.13 7.70
C GLY A 322 13.40 -14.18 7.86
N THR A 323 13.91 -14.00 9.09
CA THR A 323 15.35 -14.01 9.39
C THR A 323 15.87 -15.36 9.85
N MET A 324 15.15 -16.07 10.72
CA MET A 324 15.58 -17.33 11.34
C MET A 324 14.79 -18.55 10.91
N GLY A 325 13.71 -18.37 10.14
CA GLY A 325 12.79 -19.45 9.79
C GLY A 325 11.75 -19.74 10.88
N TRP A 326 10.97 -20.79 10.69
CA TRP A 326 9.81 -21.10 11.54
C TRP A 326 10.13 -21.70 12.91
N PHE A 327 11.34 -22.24 13.10
CA PHE A 327 11.69 -22.92 14.33
C PHE A 327 11.88 -21.93 15.49
N ASP A 328 11.09 -22.16 16.55
CA ASP A 328 10.99 -21.27 17.71
C ASP A 328 12.06 -21.53 18.81
N GLY A 329 13.03 -22.43 18.55
CA GLY A 329 14.03 -22.84 19.53
C GLY A 329 13.57 -23.94 20.49
N ASN A 330 12.30 -24.33 20.51
CA ASN A 330 11.79 -25.38 21.35
C ASN A 330 11.87 -26.74 20.64
N PRO A 331 12.65 -27.72 21.13
CA PRO A 331 12.79 -29.04 20.50
C PRO A 331 11.46 -29.78 20.27
N THR A 332 10.43 -29.51 21.08
CA THR A 332 9.12 -30.15 20.91
C THR A 332 8.39 -29.67 19.65
N SER A 333 8.74 -28.48 19.13
CA SER A 333 8.19 -27.93 17.89
C SER A 333 8.74 -28.62 16.63
N LEU A 334 9.88 -29.34 16.71
CA LEU A 334 10.45 -30.10 15.58
C LEU A 334 9.60 -31.30 15.18
N SER A 335 8.94 -31.95 16.15
CA SER A 335 8.07 -33.09 15.92
C SER A 335 6.82 -33.01 16.80
N PRO A 336 5.94 -32.04 16.55
CA PRO A 336 4.75 -31.85 17.37
C PRO A 336 3.81 -33.03 17.21
N LEU A 337 3.08 -33.37 18.28
CA LEU A 337 1.99 -34.34 18.20
C LEU A 337 0.92 -33.81 17.23
N SER A 338 0.34 -34.74 16.45
CA SER A 338 -0.79 -34.43 15.60
C SER A 338 -1.92 -33.81 16.43
N PRO A 339 -2.52 -32.69 16.00
CA PRO A 339 -3.73 -32.20 16.65
C PRO A 339 -4.78 -33.29 16.68
N LYS A 340 -5.37 -33.57 17.82
CA LYS A 340 -6.53 -34.47 17.88
C LYS A 340 -7.66 -33.85 17.08
N ALA A 341 -8.23 -34.62 16.18
CA ALA A 341 -9.43 -34.23 15.46
C ALA A 341 -10.61 -34.01 16.42
#